data_434150a7ca368382d2d6f39b73870402
#
_entry.id   434150a7ca368382d2d6f39b73870402
#
_cell.length_a   1.000
_cell.length_b   1.000
_cell.length_c   1.000
_cell.angle_alpha   90.00
_cell.angle_beta   90.00
_cell.angle_gamma   90.00
#
_symmetry.space_group_name_H-M   'P 1'
#
loop_
_entity.id
_entity.type
_entity.pdbx_description
1 polymer ?
#
loop_
_entity_poly.entity_id
_entity_poly.type
_entity_poly.pdbx_seq_one_letter_code
_entity_poly.pdbx_strand_id
1 'polypeptide(L)'
;MNKILSAGLVAVALVATGSAGAATTTTTFPVTATVATNCLVSASALAFGTYTQGNGNVNQTSTVSVNCSLGTTFNVGLNAGATPAATVTTRKMVNGANQLAYSLFSDTGRTTNWGNTVGTDTVARTGNGFGVGNVVALTVYGQVPDSAANQVLPAGNYTDTVTVTVTF
;
A
#
# COMPACT_ATOMS: atom_id res chain seq x y z
N MET A 1 44.77 46.52 -97.90
CA MET A 1 45.56 45.39 -97.52
C MET A 1 45.81 45.51 -95.98
N ASN A 2 44.93 44.97 -95.19
CA ASN A 2 45.16 44.76 -93.74
C ASN A 2 44.24 43.66 -93.28
N LYS A 3 44.78 42.53 -92.85
CA LYS A 3 44.11 41.43 -92.24
C LYS A 3 43.98 41.71 -90.76
N ILE A 4 42.75 41.72 -90.20
CA ILE A 4 42.47 41.82 -88.81
C ILE A 4 42.16 40.38 -88.30
N LEU A 5 43.00 39.82 -87.47
CA LEU A 5 42.79 38.60 -86.75
C LEU A 5 41.79 38.88 -85.55
N SER A 6 40.66 38.26 -85.60
CA SER A 6 39.73 38.24 -84.44
C SER A 6 40.11 37.11 -83.47
N ALA A 7 40.60 37.42 -82.25
CA ALA A 7 40.82 36.48 -81.20
C ALA A 7 39.48 36.26 -80.46
N GLY A 8 38.98 35.05 -80.58
CA GLY A 8 37.72 34.63 -79.85
C GLY A 8 38.08 34.35 -78.36
N LEU A 9 37.44 35.07 -77.46
CA LEU A 9 37.54 34.86 -75.99
C LEU A 9 36.48 33.81 -75.63
N VAL A 10 36.92 32.60 -75.23
CA VAL A 10 36.07 31.58 -74.66
C VAL A 10 35.93 31.86 -73.18
N ALA A 11 34.75 32.30 -72.75
CA ALA A 11 34.40 32.47 -71.35
C ALA A 11 33.95 31.11 -70.80
N VAL A 12 34.78 30.52 -69.93
CA VAL A 12 34.41 29.34 -69.15
C VAL A 12 33.58 29.81 -67.93
N ALA A 13 32.28 29.54 -67.96
CA ALA A 13 31.41 29.77 -66.84
C ALA A 13 31.62 28.63 -65.81
N LEU A 14 32.24 28.92 -64.68
CA LEU A 14 32.25 28.05 -63.52
C LEU A 14 30.85 28.07 -62.89
N VAL A 15 30.13 26.97 -63.00
CA VAL A 15 28.89 26.73 -62.26
C VAL A 15 29.27 26.29 -60.86
N ALA A 16 29.24 27.20 -59.87
CA ALA A 16 29.36 26.85 -58.46
C ALA A 16 28.06 26.15 -58.01
N THR A 17 28.12 24.82 -57.86
CA THR A 17 27.06 24.04 -57.22
C THR A 17 27.07 24.32 -55.74
N GLY A 18 26.33 25.31 -55.26
CA GLY A 18 26.11 25.58 -53.86
C GLY A 18 25.33 24.42 -53.26
N SER A 19 25.93 23.67 -52.36
CA SER A 19 25.22 22.70 -51.50
C SER A 19 24.15 23.45 -50.70
N ALA A 20 22.88 23.28 -51.00
CA ALA A 20 21.79 23.77 -50.18
C ALA A 20 21.80 22.97 -48.84
N GLY A 21 22.51 23.46 -47.84
CA GLY A 21 22.42 22.95 -46.47
C GLY A 21 20.99 23.13 -45.97
N ALA A 22 20.34 22.05 -45.55
CA ALA A 22 19.02 22.13 -44.91
C ALA A 22 19.12 22.99 -43.66
N ALA A 23 18.43 24.11 -43.61
CA ALA A 23 18.32 24.93 -42.41
C ALA A 23 17.35 24.27 -41.42
N THR A 24 17.81 23.99 -40.21
CA THR A 24 16.99 23.45 -39.14
C THR A 24 16.75 24.53 -38.08
N THR A 25 15.51 24.64 -37.62
CA THR A 25 15.14 25.50 -36.52
C THR A 25 14.61 24.59 -35.40
N THR A 26 15.11 24.76 -34.18
CA THR A 26 14.68 23.97 -33.00
C THR A 26 14.16 24.90 -31.93
N THR A 27 13.17 24.42 -31.18
CA THR A 27 12.73 25.02 -29.94
C THR A 27 12.51 23.92 -28.89
N THR A 28 12.47 24.25 -27.61
CA THR A 28 12.21 23.34 -26.51
C THR A 28 10.96 23.78 -25.77
N PHE A 29 10.24 22.82 -25.21
CA PHE A 29 9.16 23.07 -24.25
C PHE A 29 9.33 22.16 -23.04
N PRO A 30 8.99 22.63 -21.82
CA PRO A 30 9.09 21.79 -20.63
C PRO A 30 8.00 20.70 -20.65
N VAL A 31 8.40 19.50 -20.25
CA VAL A 31 7.46 18.39 -19.97
C VAL A 31 7.64 18.03 -18.50
N THR A 32 6.55 18.15 -17.72
CA THR A 32 6.57 17.92 -16.29
C THR A 32 5.47 16.95 -15.88
N ALA A 33 5.75 16.13 -14.86
CA ALA A 33 4.78 15.28 -14.21
C ALA A 33 5.08 15.19 -12.71
N THR A 34 4.05 15.04 -11.90
CA THR A 34 4.19 14.79 -10.44
C THR A 34 3.65 13.40 -10.15
N VAL A 35 4.45 12.58 -9.45
CA VAL A 35 4.01 11.29 -8.92
C VAL A 35 3.60 11.49 -7.47
N ALA A 36 2.30 11.33 -7.19
CA ALA A 36 1.77 11.43 -5.83
C ALA A 36 2.02 10.15 -5.05
N THR A 37 2.15 10.26 -3.73
CA THR A 37 2.14 9.11 -2.83
C THR A 37 0.76 8.46 -2.83
N ASN A 38 0.72 7.13 -2.77
CA ASN A 38 -0.52 6.37 -2.70
C ASN A 38 -0.31 5.07 -1.92
N CYS A 39 -1.34 4.59 -1.23
CA CYS A 39 -1.37 3.32 -0.53
C CYS A 39 -2.67 2.57 -0.80
N LEU A 40 -2.57 1.27 -1.01
CA LEU A 40 -3.69 0.34 -1.09
C LEU A 40 -3.60 -0.65 0.07
N VAL A 41 -4.73 -1.01 0.65
CA VAL A 41 -4.81 -1.98 1.74
C VAL A 41 -5.89 -3.03 1.46
N SER A 42 -5.60 -4.26 1.84
CA SER A 42 -6.56 -5.35 1.91
C SER A 42 -6.30 -6.20 3.15
N ALA A 43 -7.30 -6.90 3.63
CA ALA A 43 -7.19 -7.80 4.77
C ALA A 43 -7.95 -9.09 4.53
N SER A 44 -7.38 -10.20 4.98
CA SER A 44 -8.07 -11.49 5.03
C SER A 44 -8.92 -11.57 6.29
N ALA A 45 -9.99 -12.36 6.26
CA ALA A 45 -10.80 -12.62 7.44
C ALA A 45 -9.96 -13.33 8.53
N LEU A 46 -10.20 -12.99 9.79
CA LEU A 46 -9.69 -13.71 10.94
C LEU A 46 -10.83 -14.60 11.50
N ALA A 47 -10.78 -15.89 11.17
CA ALA A 47 -11.74 -16.86 11.66
C ALA A 47 -11.14 -17.66 12.82
N PHE A 48 -11.66 -17.49 14.03
CA PHE A 48 -11.20 -18.24 15.20
C PHE A 48 -11.63 -19.71 15.17
N GLY A 49 -12.65 -20.06 14.37
CA GLY A 49 -13.24 -21.38 14.39
C GLY A 49 -14.07 -21.61 15.65
N THR A 50 -14.04 -22.83 16.19
CA THR A 50 -14.79 -23.18 17.38
C THR A 50 -13.98 -22.89 18.64
N TYR A 51 -14.54 -22.05 19.52
CA TYR A 51 -14.07 -21.89 20.90
C TYR A 51 -14.83 -22.85 21.80
N THR A 52 -14.13 -23.75 22.48
CA THR A 52 -14.70 -24.67 23.48
C THR A 52 -14.26 -24.20 24.87
N GLN A 53 -15.23 -23.85 25.69
CA GLN A 53 -15.03 -23.37 27.08
C GLN A 53 -14.25 -24.38 27.91
N GLY A 54 -13.28 -23.91 28.70
CA GLY A 54 -12.42 -24.74 29.53
C GLY A 54 -11.32 -25.50 28.79
N ASN A 55 -11.16 -25.28 27.47
CA ASN A 55 -10.16 -25.98 26.64
C ASN A 55 -8.93 -25.12 26.29
N GLY A 56 -8.83 -23.97 26.95
CA GLY A 56 -7.73 -23.02 26.73
C GLY A 56 -8.00 -22.02 25.61
N ASN A 57 -7.05 -21.13 25.42
CA ASN A 57 -7.14 -20.03 24.45
C ASN A 57 -7.21 -20.55 23.00
N VAL A 58 -8.07 -19.93 22.18
CA VAL A 58 -8.06 -20.14 20.72
C VAL A 58 -7.20 -19.07 20.06
N ASN A 59 -6.18 -19.51 19.35
CA ASN A 59 -5.21 -18.67 18.67
C ASN A 59 -5.33 -18.84 17.16
N GLN A 60 -5.46 -17.73 16.42
CA GLN A 60 -5.52 -17.73 14.97
C GLN A 60 -4.72 -16.56 14.39
N THR A 61 -4.49 -16.58 13.10
CA THR A 61 -3.79 -15.51 12.39
C THR A 61 -4.57 -15.07 11.16
N SER A 62 -4.37 -13.82 10.79
CA SER A 62 -4.83 -13.25 9.53
C SER A 62 -3.73 -12.38 8.93
N THR A 63 -3.94 -11.88 7.72
CA THR A 63 -2.97 -11.03 7.03
C THR A 63 -3.61 -9.72 6.60
N VAL A 64 -2.94 -8.62 6.91
CA VAL A 64 -3.16 -7.31 6.31
C VAL A 64 -2.07 -7.10 5.26
N SER A 65 -2.47 -6.82 4.03
CA SER A 65 -1.58 -6.57 2.90
C SER A 65 -1.64 -5.10 2.52
N VAL A 66 -0.49 -4.43 2.51
CA VAL A 66 -0.37 -3.02 2.16
C VAL A 66 0.58 -2.86 0.98
N ASN A 67 0.18 -2.06 0.00
CA ASN A 67 0.99 -1.73 -1.17
C ASN A 67 1.06 -0.21 -1.31
N CYS A 68 2.20 0.39 -0.98
CA CYS A 68 2.42 1.84 -1.01
C CYS A 68 3.52 2.21 -2.00
N SER A 69 3.50 3.45 -2.48
CA SER A 69 4.58 4.04 -3.28
C SER A 69 5.93 3.81 -2.61
N LEU A 70 6.96 3.60 -3.43
CA LEU A 70 8.32 3.31 -2.97
C LEU A 70 8.82 4.39 -2.00
N GLY A 71 9.35 3.96 -0.85
CA GLY A 71 9.90 4.85 0.16
C GLY A 71 8.86 5.56 1.04
N THR A 72 7.56 5.39 0.78
CA THR A 72 6.50 5.95 1.63
C THR A 72 6.45 5.23 2.97
N THR A 73 6.69 5.94 4.06
CA THR A 73 6.47 5.42 5.41
C THR A 73 4.99 5.43 5.73
N PHE A 74 4.49 4.36 6.33
CA PHE A 74 3.09 4.26 6.70
C PHE A 74 2.91 3.52 8.05
N ASN A 75 1.78 3.78 8.69
CA ASN A 75 1.36 3.10 9.92
C ASN A 75 0.06 2.34 9.66
N VAL A 76 -0.03 1.12 10.12
CA VAL A 76 -1.23 0.29 10.03
C VAL A 76 -1.85 0.17 11.41
N GLY A 77 -3.09 0.62 11.54
CA GLY A 77 -3.88 0.55 12.75
C GLY A 77 -5.10 -0.38 12.58
N LEU A 78 -5.49 -0.99 13.70
CA LEU A 78 -6.70 -1.83 13.82
C LEU A 78 -7.61 -1.21 14.90
N ASN A 79 -8.84 -0.82 14.55
CA ASN A 79 -9.76 -0.20 15.49
C ASN A 79 -10.26 -1.20 16.58
N ALA A 80 -11.12 -0.72 17.45
CA ALA A 80 -11.71 -1.50 18.54
C ALA A 80 -12.76 -2.54 18.11
N GLY A 81 -13.12 -2.57 16.83
CA GLY A 81 -14.27 -3.32 16.32
C GLY A 81 -15.54 -2.46 16.33
N ALA A 82 -16.66 -3.09 15.97
CA ALA A 82 -17.96 -2.44 15.88
C ALA A 82 -18.76 -2.46 17.20
N THR A 83 -18.32 -3.21 18.20
CA THR A 83 -19.02 -3.34 19.49
C THR A 83 -18.94 -2.02 20.28
N PRO A 84 -20.08 -1.41 20.67
CA PRO A 84 -20.09 -0.17 21.46
C PRO A 84 -19.29 -0.31 22.75
N ALA A 85 -18.57 0.77 23.12
CA ALA A 85 -17.71 0.86 24.30
C ALA A 85 -16.54 -0.14 24.35
N ALA A 86 -16.28 -0.92 23.30
CA ALA A 86 -15.05 -1.67 23.16
C ALA A 86 -13.87 -0.71 22.91
N THR A 87 -12.68 -1.11 23.35
CA THR A 87 -11.42 -0.43 23.08
C THR A 87 -10.49 -1.37 22.35
N VAL A 88 -9.37 -0.86 21.83
CA VAL A 88 -8.38 -1.71 21.16
C VAL A 88 -7.79 -2.80 22.07
N THR A 89 -7.93 -2.67 23.39
CA THR A 89 -7.51 -3.68 24.37
C THR A 89 -8.65 -4.51 24.96
N THR A 90 -9.91 -4.16 24.64
CA THR A 90 -11.11 -4.83 25.17
C THR A 90 -12.10 -5.16 24.06
N ARG A 91 -11.59 -5.63 22.91
CA ARG A 91 -12.41 -6.01 21.73
C ARG A 91 -13.37 -7.13 22.06
N LYS A 92 -14.54 -7.11 21.44
CA LYS A 92 -15.61 -8.07 21.67
C LYS A 92 -16.34 -8.41 20.38
N MET A 93 -16.52 -9.68 20.12
CA MET A 93 -17.49 -10.20 19.15
C MET A 93 -18.86 -10.31 19.83
N VAL A 94 -19.94 -10.10 19.08
CA VAL A 94 -21.30 -10.11 19.63
C VAL A 94 -22.16 -11.23 19.04
N ASN A 95 -23.07 -11.76 19.88
CA ASN A 95 -24.21 -12.59 19.50
C ASN A 95 -25.44 -12.10 20.31
N GLY A 96 -26.24 -11.24 19.68
CA GLY A 96 -27.29 -10.51 20.38
C GLY A 96 -26.71 -9.65 21.51
N ALA A 97 -27.11 -9.87 22.75
CA ALA A 97 -26.60 -9.18 23.93
C ALA A 97 -25.30 -9.79 24.50
N ASN A 98 -24.90 -10.97 24.04
CA ASN A 98 -23.74 -11.67 24.56
C ASN A 98 -22.47 -11.19 23.87
N GLN A 99 -21.39 -11.06 24.63
CA GLN A 99 -20.13 -10.49 24.16
C GLN A 99 -18.95 -11.43 24.47
N LEU A 100 -18.33 -11.98 23.43
CA LEU A 100 -17.13 -12.82 23.52
C LEU A 100 -15.88 -11.95 23.38
N ALA A 101 -15.07 -11.86 24.41
CA ALA A 101 -13.84 -11.09 24.39
C ALA A 101 -12.78 -11.73 23.46
N TYR A 102 -12.06 -10.89 22.72
CA TYR A 102 -10.88 -11.29 21.92
C TYR A 102 -9.84 -10.18 21.90
N SER A 103 -8.64 -10.53 21.46
CA SER A 103 -7.53 -9.58 21.33
C SER A 103 -6.81 -9.76 19.99
N LEU A 104 -6.20 -8.68 19.50
CA LEU A 104 -5.37 -8.66 18.31
C LEU A 104 -3.98 -8.12 18.66
N PHE A 105 -2.97 -8.82 18.20
CA PHE A 105 -1.58 -8.52 18.51
C PHE A 105 -0.74 -8.40 17.23
N SER A 106 0.34 -7.66 17.31
CA SER A 106 1.31 -7.47 16.22
C SER A 106 2.48 -8.46 16.27
N ASP A 107 2.58 -9.25 17.33
CA ASP A 107 3.66 -10.21 17.57
C ASP A 107 3.14 -11.64 17.77
N THR A 108 3.97 -12.61 17.42
CA THR A 108 3.65 -14.05 17.54
C THR A 108 3.48 -14.48 19.00
N GLY A 109 4.12 -13.79 19.95
CA GLY A 109 3.98 -14.04 21.39
C GLY A 109 2.66 -13.56 21.97
N ARG A 110 1.88 -12.76 21.21
CA ARG A 110 0.62 -12.15 21.64
C ARG A 110 0.78 -11.30 22.90
N THR A 111 1.82 -10.49 22.92
CA THR A 111 2.16 -9.59 24.03
C THR A 111 1.97 -8.12 23.68
N THR A 112 2.12 -7.76 22.40
CA THR A 112 2.03 -6.39 21.91
C THR A 112 0.67 -6.17 21.26
N ASN A 113 -0.23 -5.48 21.96
CA ASN A 113 -1.55 -5.15 21.44
C ASN A 113 -1.43 -4.32 20.15
N TRP A 114 -2.25 -4.65 19.12
CA TRP A 114 -2.31 -3.89 17.89
C TRP A 114 -3.54 -2.99 17.90
N GLY A 115 -3.31 -1.70 18.13
CA GLY A 115 -4.35 -0.68 18.16
C GLY A 115 -4.32 0.22 16.91
N ASN A 116 -4.82 1.45 17.06
CA ASN A 116 -4.95 2.41 15.96
C ASN A 116 -4.41 3.82 16.27
N THR A 117 -3.64 3.96 17.34
CA THR A 117 -3.00 5.24 17.70
C THR A 117 -1.59 5.28 17.11
N VAL A 118 -1.41 6.13 16.08
CA VAL A 118 -0.11 6.27 15.39
C VAL A 118 0.99 6.62 16.39
N GLY A 119 2.11 5.90 16.28
CA GLY A 119 3.29 6.07 17.16
C GLY A 119 3.17 5.41 18.53
N THR A 120 2.02 4.80 18.86
CA THR A 120 1.79 4.12 20.14
C THR A 120 1.57 2.62 19.98
N ASP A 121 0.54 2.23 19.22
CA ASP A 121 0.12 0.83 19.12
C ASP A 121 -0.15 0.37 17.67
N THR A 122 0.21 1.19 16.67
CA THR A 122 0.19 0.84 15.25
C THR A 122 1.48 0.15 14.83
N VAL A 123 1.45 -0.54 13.68
CA VAL A 123 2.63 -1.13 13.06
C VAL A 123 3.14 -0.24 11.93
N ALA A 124 4.35 0.30 12.10
CA ALA A 124 5.00 1.14 11.08
C ALA A 124 5.78 0.29 10.06
N ARG A 125 5.72 0.65 8.78
CA ARG A 125 6.47 0.03 7.67
C ARG A 125 6.80 1.07 6.60
N THR A 126 7.58 0.64 5.60
CA THR A 126 7.90 1.45 4.41
C THR A 126 7.43 0.71 3.17
N GLY A 127 6.87 1.46 2.23
CA GLY A 127 6.38 0.96 0.95
C GLY A 127 7.52 0.54 0.01
N ASN A 128 7.35 -0.58 -0.66
CA ASN A 128 8.32 -1.14 -1.62
C ASN A 128 8.00 -0.74 -3.08
N GLY A 129 7.00 0.14 -3.29
CA GLY A 129 6.47 0.47 -4.61
C GLY A 129 5.29 -0.42 -5.00
N PHE A 130 4.60 -0.07 -6.08
CA PHE A 130 3.50 -0.88 -6.62
C PHE A 130 4.04 -2.04 -7.46
N GLY A 131 3.43 -3.22 -7.32
CA GLY A 131 3.79 -4.44 -8.07
C GLY A 131 3.52 -5.70 -7.26
N VAL A 132 3.38 -6.82 -7.95
CA VAL A 132 2.98 -8.11 -7.34
C VAL A 132 3.97 -8.59 -6.26
N GLY A 133 5.27 -8.29 -6.38
CA GLY A 133 6.31 -8.68 -5.42
C GLY A 133 6.56 -7.65 -4.30
N ASN A 134 5.88 -6.50 -4.31
CA ASN A 134 6.19 -5.36 -3.45
C ASN A 134 5.20 -5.17 -2.30
N VAL A 135 4.24 -6.08 -2.16
CA VAL A 135 3.23 -6.05 -1.10
C VAL A 135 3.90 -6.29 0.26
N VAL A 136 3.65 -5.40 1.20
CA VAL A 136 4.04 -5.57 2.61
C VAL A 136 2.94 -6.34 3.31
N ALA A 137 3.20 -7.59 3.65
CA ALA A 137 2.28 -8.45 4.39
C ALA A 137 2.55 -8.34 5.89
N LEU A 138 1.51 -8.07 6.67
CA LEU A 138 1.54 -7.94 8.12
C LEU A 138 0.63 -9.01 8.72
N THR A 139 1.19 -9.85 9.61
CA THR A 139 0.40 -10.89 10.28
C THR A 139 -0.30 -10.30 11.49
N VAL A 140 -1.62 -10.47 11.55
CA VAL A 140 -2.44 -10.21 12.73
C VAL A 140 -2.53 -11.48 13.55
N TYR A 141 -2.11 -11.44 14.82
CA TYR A 141 -2.19 -12.56 15.74
C TYR A 141 -3.42 -12.37 16.64
N GLY A 142 -4.46 -13.13 16.38
CA GLY A 142 -5.70 -13.10 17.15
C GLY A 142 -5.71 -14.12 18.28
N GLN A 143 -6.41 -13.80 19.37
CA GLN A 143 -6.66 -14.70 20.48
C GLN A 143 -8.05 -14.50 21.05
N VAL A 144 -8.78 -15.59 21.23
CA VAL A 144 -9.94 -15.66 22.14
C VAL A 144 -9.44 -16.28 23.45
N PRO A 145 -9.37 -15.51 24.54
CA PRO A 145 -8.89 -16.04 25.82
C PRO A 145 -9.94 -16.95 26.45
N ASP A 146 -9.52 -18.05 27.07
CA ASP A 146 -10.37 -18.92 27.86
C ASP A 146 -10.56 -18.35 29.28
N SER A 147 -11.12 -17.13 29.31
CA SER A 147 -11.38 -16.39 30.55
C SER A 147 -12.70 -16.80 31.19
N ALA A 148 -12.82 -16.57 32.51
CA ALA A 148 -14.07 -16.84 33.23
C ALA A 148 -15.30 -16.15 32.59
N ALA A 149 -15.12 -14.93 32.03
CA ALA A 149 -16.18 -14.22 31.34
C ALA A 149 -16.58 -14.90 30.02
N ASN A 150 -15.64 -15.48 29.27
CA ASN A 150 -15.91 -16.19 28.02
C ASN A 150 -16.49 -17.58 28.28
N GLN A 151 -16.15 -18.21 29.41
CA GLN A 151 -16.60 -19.57 29.77
C GLN A 151 -18.09 -19.67 30.16
N VAL A 152 -18.79 -18.56 30.37
CA VAL A 152 -20.21 -18.56 30.77
C VAL A 152 -21.14 -18.11 29.62
N LEU A 153 -20.59 -17.93 28.43
CA LEU A 153 -21.36 -17.46 27.27
C LEU A 153 -22.17 -18.59 26.62
N PRO A 154 -23.40 -18.33 26.13
CA PRO A 154 -24.15 -19.33 25.40
C PRO A 154 -23.51 -19.68 24.07
N ALA A 155 -23.76 -20.91 23.61
CA ALA A 155 -23.34 -21.34 22.28
C ALA A 155 -24.00 -20.47 21.20
N GLY A 156 -23.27 -20.17 20.12
CA GLY A 156 -23.78 -19.38 19.01
C GLY A 156 -22.64 -18.80 18.15
N ASN A 157 -23.01 -18.06 17.13
CA ASN A 157 -22.06 -17.37 16.26
C ASN A 157 -21.81 -15.96 16.79
N TYR A 158 -20.58 -15.68 17.16
CA TYR A 158 -20.10 -14.38 17.60
C TYR A 158 -19.33 -13.70 16.47
N THR A 159 -19.65 -12.46 16.17
CA THR A 159 -19.03 -11.70 15.07
C THR A 159 -18.64 -10.31 15.50
N ASP A 160 -17.60 -9.76 14.86
CA ASP A 160 -17.20 -8.36 14.96
C ASP A 160 -16.63 -7.91 13.60
N THR A 161 -16.51 -6.61 13.42
CA THR A 161 -15.90 -6.00 12.24
C THR A 161 -14.82 -5.01 12.66
N VAL A 162 -13.57 -5.32 12.36
CA VAL A 162 -12.42 -4.48 12.63
C VAL A 162 -12.05 -3.69 11.38
N THR A 163 -11.93 -2.39 11.51
CA THR A 163 -11.44 -1.51 10.44
C THR A 163 -9.92 -1.43 10.49
N VAL A 164 -9.30 -1.67 9.34
CA VAL A 164 -7.87 -1.45 9.10
C VAL A 164 -7.68 -0.04 8.55
N THR A 165 -6.81 0.75 9.17
CA THR A 165 -6.47 2.11 8.71
C THR A 165 -4.99 2.16 8.38
N VAL A 166 -4.66 2.69 7.18
CA VAL A 166 -3.28 3.01 6.79
C VAL A 166 -3.12 4.51 6.77
N THR A 167 -2.19 5.02 7.57
CA THR A 167 -1.85 6.45 7.65
C THR A 167 -0.45 6.65 7.04
N PHE A 168 -0.31 7.53 6.02
CA PHE A 168 0.91 7.78 5.23
C PHE A 168 1.06 9.24 4.83
#